data_872fd076507dfa00daa2fbe834cb725f
#
_entry.id   872fd076507dfa00daa2fbe834cb725f
#
_cell.length_a   1.000
_cell.length_b   1.000
_cell.length_c   1.000
_cell.angle_alpha   90.00
_cell.angle_beta   90.00
_cell.angle_gamma   90.00
#
_symmetry.space_group_name_H-M   'P 1'
#
loop_
_entity.id
_entity.type
_entity.pdbx_description
1 polymer ?
#
loop_
_entity_poly.entity_id
_entity_poly.type
_entity_poly.pdbx_seq_one_letter_code
_entity_poly.pdbx_strand_id
1 'polypeptide(L)'
;MKTIYLAGGCFWGTEHYLRQFDGVLDTAVGYANGNIPNPSYEQVYTDQTGYVECVKVSYDEQTLPLHTLLKLYFRSIDPLLKNRQGGDVGTRYRTGIYWSCESDKEIVKDVYAEILSTYEADGHTSLAVETRTLECFYPAEDYHQDYLINNPEGYCHISLATQHFAKTFAKLTKELSATKGHGNPITKEERYRILLEYISQLSKYDYSLRDKLTDISLMIHQTFGFWWTGFYLVSGNHLILGPYQGPLACLRIGYGRGVCGSAWKDERTIVVPDVEEFPGHIACSSESKSEIVIPLHSDDEVVGVLDIDSEKLATFDHTDALWLERITELI
;
A
#
# COMPACT_ATOMS: atom_id res chain seq x y z
N MET A 1 7.72 -14.84 -14.17
CA MET A 1 6.37 -15.14 -13.60
C MET A 1 6.57 -15.83 -12.27
N LYS A 2 5.96 -15.31 -11.23
CA LYS A 2 5.89 -15.87 -9.87
C LYS A 2 4.44 -16.06 -9.44
N THR A 3 4.22 -16.73 -8.32
CA THR A 3 2.87 -17.01 -7.81
C THR A 3 2.82 -16.78 -6.29
N ILE A 4 1.78 -16.07 -5.83
CA ILE A 4 1.43 -15.89 -4.42
C ILE A 4 -0.06 -16.18 -4.22
N TYR A 5 -0.47 -16.52 -3.01
CA TYR A 5 -1.87 -16.84 -2.68
C TYR A 5 -2.37 -15.87 -1.61
N LEU A 6 -3.43 -15.14 -1.93
CA LEU A 6 -3.92 -14.01 -1.14
C LEU A 6 -5.38 -14.23 -0.76
N ALA A 7 -5.63 -14.32 0.54
CA ALA A 7 -6.97 -14.43 1.12
C ALA A 7 -7.39 -13.07 1.67
N GLY A 8 -8.43 -12.45 1.11
CA GLY A 8 -8.84 -11.09 1.42
C GLY A 8 -10.35 -10.96 1.69
N GLY A 9 -10.98 -11.92 2.37
CA GLY A 9 -12.42 -12.03 2.48
C GLY A 9 -13.01 -12.79 1.30
N CYS A 10 -14.18 -12.35 0.79
CA CYS A 10 -14.77 -12.97 -0.41
C CYS A 10 -13.81 -12.88 -1.60
N PHE A 11 -13.49 -14.02 -2.19
CA PHE A 11 -12.53 -14.11 -3.28
C PHE A 11 -12.97 -13.41 -4.58
N TRP A 12 -14.26 -13.19 -4.81
CA TRP A 12 -14.76 -12.44 -5.98
C TRP A 12 -14.25 -10.99 -6.00
N GLY A 13 -14.40 -10.30 -4.86
CA GLY A 13 -13.94 -8.93 -4.70
C GLY A 13 -12.41 -8.85 -4.72
N THR A 14 -11.75 -9.77 -4.02
CA THR A 14 -10.29 -9.83 -3.95
C THR A 14 -9.68 -10.09 -5.33
N GLU A 15 -10.20 -11.03 -6.11
CA GLU A 15 -9.77 -11.29 -7.48
C GLU A 15 -9.96 -10.07 -8.38
N HIS A 16 -11.18 -9.50 -8.38
CA HIS A 16 -11.51 -8.34 -9.21
C HIS A 16 -10.60 -7.14 -8.92
N TYR A 17 -10.25 -6.93 -7.65
CA TYR A 17 -9.35 -5.87 -7.23
C TYR A 17 -7.92 -6.11 -7.71
N LEU A 18 -7.37 -7.31 -7.46
CA LEU A 18 -5.98 -7.63 -7.78
C LEU A 18 -5.70 -7.66 -9.29
N ARG A 19 -6.66 -8.11 -10.09
CA ARG A 19 -6.52 -8.14 -11.57
C ARG A 19 -6.36 -6.79 -12.24
N GLN A 20 -6.65 -5.70 -11.56
CA GLN A 20 -6.55 -4.35 -12.12
C GLN A 20 -5.11 -3.87 -12.27
N PHE A 21 -4.16 -4.45 -11.54
CA PHE A 21 -2.78 -3.96 -11.50
C PHE A 21 -1.94 -4.51 -12.64
N ASP A 22 -1.22 -3.62 -13.32
CA ASP A 22 -0.20 -4.00 -14.30
C ASP A 22 0.83 -4.91 -13.61
N GLY A 23 1.16 -6.03 -14.28
CA GLY A 23 2.05 -7.05 -13.73
C GLY A 23 1.31 -8.23 -13.10
N VAL A 24 0.01 -8.14 -12.80
CA VAL A 24 -0.81 -9.34 -12.55
C VAL A 24 -1.16 -9.97 -13.90
N LEU A 25 -0.66 -11.20 -14.11
CA LEU A 25 -0.75 -11.89 -15.40
C LEU A 25 -1.97 -12.82 -15.46
N ASP A 26 -2.31 -13.45 -14.33
CA ASP A 26 -3.41 -14.39 -14.22
C ASP A 26 -3.86 -14.54 -12.78
N THR A 27 -5.15 -14.86 -12.58
CA THR A 27 -5.74 -15.15 -11.27
C THR A 27 -6.61 -16.39 -11.33
N ALA A 28 -6.73 -17.10 -10.21
CA ALA A 28 -7.72 -18.17 -10.04
C ALA A 28 -8.23 -18.13 -8.60
N VAL A 29 -9.55 -18.12 -8.42
CA VAL A 29 -10.16 -18.23 -7.09
C VAL A 29 -10.24 -19.69 -6.66
N GLY A 30 -10.11 -19.92 -5.36
CA GLY A 30 -10.12 -21.27 -4.80
C GLY A 30 -10.08 -21.29 -3.28
N TYR A 31 -9.79 -22.46 -2.76
CA TYR A 31 -9.80 -22.78 -1.34
C TYR A 31 -8.40 -23.20 -0.90
N ALA A 32 -7.85 -22.51 0.11
CA ALA A 32 -6.50 -22.76 0.60
C ALA A 32 -6.47 -23.30 2.03
N ASN A 33 -5.49 -24.16 2.31
CA ASN A 33 -5.07 -24.57 3.65
C ASN A 33 -6.17 -25.23 4.53
N GLY A 34 -7.03 -26.05 3.94
CA GLY A 34 -8.03 -26.83 4.65
C GLY A 34 -7.62 -28.29 4.89
N ASN A 35 -8.52 -29.07 5.44
CA ASN A 35 -8.24 -30.41 5.97
C ASN A 35 -8.90 -31.58 5.23
N ILE A 36 -9.59 -31.34 4.12
CA ILE A 36 -10.18 -32.36 3.27
C ILE A 36 -9.73 -32.21 1.81
N PRO A 37 -9.51 -33.26 1.05
CA PRO A 37 -9.15 -33.15 -0.37
C PRO A 37 -10.35 -32.75 -1.23
N ASN A 38 -10.11 -31.95 -2.26
CA ASN A 38 -11.11 -31.51 -3.26
C ASN A 38 -12.43 -31.04 -2.65
N PRO A 39 -12.43 -30.00 -1.81
CA PRO A 39 -13.67 -29.53 -1.18
C PRO A 39 -14.62 -28.92 -2.21
N SER A 40 -15.94 -29.07 -2.00
CA SER A 40 -16.94 -28.26 -2.70
C SER A 40 -17.19 -26.95 -1.96
N TYR A 41 -17.78 -25.96 -2.66
CA TYR A 41 -18.18 -24.69 -2.05
C TYR A 41 -19.10 -24.90 -0.84
N GLU A 42 -20.10 -25.81 -0.93
CA GLU A 42 -21.02 -26.10 0.17
C GLU A 42 -20.28 -26.61 1.41
N GLN A 43 -19.23 -27.42 1.23
CA GLN A 43 -18.41 -27.91 2.34
C GLN A 43 -17.61 -26.77 2.98
N VAL A 44 -16.98 -25.92 2.18
CA VAL A 44 -16.23 -24.75 2.67
C VAL A 44 -17.16 -23.76 3.38
N TYR A 45 -18.37 -23.57 2.85
CA TYR A 45 -19.38 -22.69 3.41
C TYR A 45 -19.79 -23.06 4.84
N THR A 46 -19.61 -24.30 5.26
CA THR A 46 -19.90 -24.73 6.64
C THR A 46 -18.93 -24.19 7.69
N ASP A 47 -17.79 -23.61 7.28
CA ASP A 47 -16.68 -23.19 8.15
C ASP A 47 -16.01 -24.35 8.94
N GLN A 48 -16.30 -25.63 8.62
CA GLN A 48 -15.77 -26.80 9.33
C GLN A 48 -14.54 -27.45 8.66
N THR A 49 -14.28 -27.09 7.41
CA THR A 49 -13.18 -27.65 6.61
C THR A 49 -11.83 -26.99 6.83
N GLY A 50 -11.79 -25.87 7.58
CA GLY A 50 -10.58 -25.09 7.78
C GLY A 50 -10.10 -24.33 6.55
N TYR A 51 -10.78 -24.47 5.41
CA TYR A 51 -10.42 -23.73 4.19
C TYR A 51 -10.69 -22.23 4.32
N VAL A 52 -9.91 -21.46 3.56
CA VAL A 52 -10.11 -20.03 3.33
C VAL A 52 -10.38 -19.77 1.86
N GLU A 53 -11.29 -18.87 1.55
CA GLU A 53 -11.42 -18.31 0.21
C GLU A 53 -10.15 -17.53 -0.14
N CYS A 54 -9.54 -17.88 -1.27
CA CYS A 54 -8.20 -17.42 -1.62
C CYS A 54 -8.08 -17.20 -3.12
N VAL A 55 -7.30 -16.20 -3.51
CA VAL A 55 -6.93 -15.91 -4.90
C VAL A 55 -5.49 -16.36 -5.11
N LYS A 56 -5.27 -17.27 -6.05
CA LYS A 56 -3.97 -17.56 -6.63
C LYS A 56 -3.64 -16.43 -7.61
N VAL A 57 -2.53 -15.73 -7.39
CA VAL A 57 -2.09 -14.60 -8.22
C VAL A 57 -0.79 -14.97 -8.91
N SER A 58 -0.80 -15.04 -10.24
CA SER A 58 0.38 -15.15 -11.07
C SER A 58 0.80 -13.76 -11.53
N TYR A 59 2.05 -13.38 -11.28
CA TYR A 59 2.51 -12.00 -11.54
C TYR A 59 3.92 -11.95 -12.13
N ASP A 60 4.21 -10.83 -12.80
CA ASP A 60 5.56 -10.49 -13.27
C ASP A 60 6.26 -9.61 -12.23
N GLU A 61 7.27 -10.18 -11.58
CA GLU A 61 8.03 -9.52 -10.51
C GLU A 61 8.82 -8.29 -10.99
N GLN A 62 9.12 -8.18 -12.30
CA GLN A 62 9.81 -7.01 -12.84
C GLN A 62 8.87 -5.82 -13.01
N THR A 63 7.62 -6.07 -13.34
CA THR A 63 6.59 -5.05 -13.51
C THR A 63 5.91 -4.71 -12.17
N LEU A 64 5.65 -5.72 -11.36
CA LEU A 64 5.00 -5.61 -10.05
C LEU A 64 5.77 -6.43 -9.01
N PRO A 65 6.75 -5.85 -8.31
CA PRO A 65 7.48 -6.53 -7.25
C PRO A 65 6.53 -7.05 -6.16
N LEU A 66 6.87 -8.21 -5.54
CA LEU A 66 6.04 -8.82 -4.49
C LEU A 66 5.74 -7.84 -3.36
N HIS A 67 6.72 -7.06 -2.94
CA HIS A 67 6.55 -6.04 -1.90
C HIS A 67 5.41 -5.07 -2.26
N THR A 68 5.40 -4.52 -3.47
CA THR A 68 4.34 -3.61 -3.95
C THR A 68 2.98 -4.33 -4.04
N LEU A 69 2.96 -5.56 -4.59
CA LEU A 69 1.72 -6.36 -4.68
C LEU A 69 1.10 -6.60 -3.29
N LEU A 70 1.92 -6.89 -2.28
CA LEU A 70 1.45 -7.07 -0.92
C LEU A 70 0.94 -5.78 -0.27
N LYS A 71 1.58 -4.63 -0.53
CA LYS A 71 1.07 -3.32 -0.09
C LYS A 71 -0.30 -3.03 -0.70
N LEU A 72 -0.48 -3.30 -2.00
CA LEU A 72 -1.77 -3.19 -2.68
C LEU A 72 -2.81 -4.16 -2.11
N TYR A 73 -2.43 -5.41 -1.79
CA TYR A 73 -3.31 -6.35 -1.12
C TYR A 73 -3.76 -5.82 0.26
N PHE A 74 -2.84 -5.35 1.10
CA PHE A 74 -3.18 -4.77 2.40
C PHE A 74 -4.13 -3.56 2.27
N ARG A 75 -4.05 -2.79 1.18
CA ARG A 75 -4.97 -1.69 0.90
C ARG A 75 -6.41 -2.16 0.64
N SER A 76 -6.62 -3.42 0.28
CA SER A 76 -7.96 -3.97 -0.02
C SER A 76 -8.66 -4.60 1.18
N ILE A 77 -7.96 -4.77 2.31
CA ILE A 77 -8.48 -5.44 3.51
C ILE A 77 -8.39 -4.54 4.74
N ASP A 78 -9.18 -4.86 5.76
CA ASP A 78 -8.93 -4.40 7.12
C ASP A 78 -8.08 -5.47 7.84
N PRO A 79 -6.80 -5.20 8.11
CA PRO A 79 -5.88 -6.19 8.65
C PRO A 79 -6.10 -6.49 10.14
N LEU A 80 -6.99 -5.77 10.82
CA LEU A 80 -7.33 -5.97 12.24
C LEU A 80 -8.56 -6.86 12.43
N LEU A 81 -9.36 -7.09 11.38
CA LEU A 81 -10.59 -7.89 11.47
C LEU A 81 -10.29 -9.39 11.39
N LYS A 82 -10.61 -10.11 12.46
CA LYS A 82 -10.46 -11.56 12.53
C LYS A 82 -11.68 -12.27 11.94
N ASN A 83 -11.47 -13.21 11.01
CA ASN A 83 -12.51 -14.03 10.37
C ASN A 83 -13.65 -13.20 9.74
N ARG A 84 -13.33 -12.02 9.22
CA ARG A 84 -14.32 -11.11 8.65
C ARG A 84 -13.65 -10.12 7.71
N GLN A 85 -14.34 -9.78 6.59
CA GLN A 85 -14.05 -8.60 5.78
C GLN A 85 -15.36 -7.97 5.31
N GLY A 86 -15.53 -6.67 5.56
CA GLY A 86 -16.79 -5.98 5.28
C GLY A 86 -17.99 -6.65 5.95
N GLY A 87 -18.99 -7.04 5.16
CA GLY A 87 -20.19 -7.77 5.60
C GLY A 87 -19.99 -9.28 5.74
N ASP A 88 -18.92 -9.85 5.17
CA ASP A 88 -18.68 -11.29 5.14
C ASP A 88 -18.05 -11.77 6.45
N VAL A 89 -18.72 -12.68 7.15
CA VAL A 89 -18.34 -13.23 8.45
C VAL A 89 -18.23 -14.74 8.38
N GLY A 90 -17.13 -15.30 8.88
CA GLY A 90 -16.85 -16.73 8.91
C GLY A 90 -15.35 -17.00 8.78
N THR A 91 -14.91 -18.19 9.20
CA THR A 91 -13.49 -18.55 9.13
C THR A 91 -12.97 -18.65 7.70
N ARG A 92 -13.84 -18.90 6.73
CA ARG A 92 -13.53 -18.91 5.30
C ARG A 92 -13.17 -17.52 4.76
N TYR A 93 -13.57 -16.44 5.42
CA TYR A 93 -13.27 -15.04 5.05
C TYR A 93 -12.12 -14.42 5.84
N ARG A 94 -11.33 -15.24 6.55
CA ARG A 94 -10.11 -14.74 7.20
C ARG A 94 -9.10 -14.28 6.17
N THR A 95 -8.28 -13.34 6.54
CA THR A 95 -7.23 -12.80 5.68
C THR A 95 -5.93 -13.57 5.82
N GLY A 96 -5.16 -13.66 4.74
CA GLY A 96 -3.89 -14.38 4.76
C GLY A 96 -3.05 -14.22 3.50
N ILE A 97 -1.75 -14.39 3.68
CA ILE A 97 -0.73 -14.43 2.64
C ILE A 97 -0.03 -15.78 2.73
N TYR A 98 -0.14 -16.58 1.66
CA TYR A 98 0.42 -17.93 1.63
C TYR A 98 1.41 -18.04 0.47
N TRP A 99 2.62 -18.50 0.76
CA TRP A 99 3.68 -18.67 -0.23
C TRP A 99 3.99 -20.15 -0.48
N SER A 100 4.38 -20.47 -1.71
CA SER A 100 4.90 -21.79 -2.11
C SER A 100 6.42 -21.77 -2.31
N CYS A 101 7.04 -20.58 -2.40
CA CYS A 101 8.48 -20.41 -2.54
C CYS A 101 9.05 -19.80 -1.26
N GLU A 102 10.05 -20.43 -0.66
CA GLU A 102 10.65 -19.96 0.60
C GLU A 102 11.32 -18.59 0.46
N SER A 103 11.75 -18.21 -0.75
CA SER A 103 12.32 -16.86 -1.01
C SER A 103 11.34 -15.72 -0.77
N ASP A 104 10.02 -15.98 -0.82
CA ASP A 104 9.00 -14.95 -0.67
C ASP A 104 8.70 -14.66 0.81
N LYS A 105 9.08 -15.57 1.70
CA LYS A 105 8.82 -15.52 3.15
C LYS A 105 9.34 -14.25 3.82
N GLU A 106 10.57 -13.86 3.52
CA GLU A 106 11.17 -12.68 4.15
C GLU A 106 10.48 -11.41 3.68
N ILE A 107 10.15 -11.31 2.37
CA ILE A 107 9.39 -10.17 1.84
C ILE A 107 8.01 -10.07 2.51
N VAL A 108 7.33 -11.22 2.72
CA VAL A 108 6.03 -11.25 3.42
C VAL A 108 6.16 -10.75 4.86
N LYS A 109 7.21 -11.18 5.58
CA LYS A 109 7.47 -10.74 6.96
C LYS A 109 7.79 -9.25 7.04
N ASP A 110 8.61 -8.76 6.11
CA ASP A 110 8.99 -7.34 6.07
C ASP A 110 7.74 -6.48 5.84
N VAL A 111 6.92 -6.80 4.83
CA VAL A 111 5.67 -6.06 4.57
C VAL A 111 4.69 -6.17 5.74
N TYR A 112 4.56 -7.35 6.37
CA TYR A 112 3.72 -7.52 7.56
C TYR A 112 4.19 -6.60 8.70
N ALA A 113 5.51 -6.54 8.97
CA ALA A 113 6.08 -5.68 10.00
C ALA A 113 5.88 -4.19 9.66
N GLU A 114 6.08 -3.80 8.40
CA GLU A 114 5.84 -2.45 7.93
C GLU A 114 4.39 -2.01 8.14
N ILE A 115 3.42 -2.85 7.77
CA ILE A 115 2.00 -2.55 7.99
C ILE A 115 1.69 -2.50 9.49
N LEU A 116 2.16 -3.47 10.28
CA LEU A 116 1.93 -3.48 11.73
C LEU A 116 2.45 -2.19 12.40
N SER A 117 3.64 -1.71 12.02
CA SER A 117 4.24 -0.51 12.60
C SER A 117 3.34 0.72 12.48
N THR A 118 2.51 0.81 11.44
CA THR A 118 1.55 1.91 11.26
C THR A 118 0.34 1.83 12.21
N TYR A 119 0.16 0.72 12.92
CA TYR A 119 -0.90 0.48 13.92
C TYR A 119 -0.37 0.41 15.35
N GLU A 120 0.95 0.44 15.56
CA GLU A 120 1.55 0.36 16.92
C GLU A 120 1.18 1.55 17.80
N ALA A 121 1.03 2.74 17.19
CA ALA A 121 0.59 3.93 17.90
C ALA A 121 -0.81 3.79 18.50
N ASP A 122 -1.66 2.98 17.87
CA ASP A 122 -3.02 2.66 18.31
C ASP A 122 -3.05 1.48 19.32
N GLY A 123 -1.86 0.96 19.69
CA GLY A 123 -1.69 -0.12 20.68
C GLY A 123 -1.81 -1.53 20.11
N HIS A 124 -1.83 -1.70 18.78
CA HIS A 124 -1.87 -3.02 18.17
C HIS A 124 -0.47 -3.66 18.15
N THR A 125 -0.39 -4.92 18.55
CA THR A 125 0.86 -5.72 18.59
C THR A 125 0.88 -6.84 17.55
N SER A 126 -0.21 -7.03 16.81
CA SER A 126 -0.34 -8.01 15.73
C SER A 126 -1.48 -7.65 14.79
N LEU A 127 -1.39 -8.11 13.56
CA LEU A 127 -2.47 -8.07 12.58
C LEU A 127 -3.24 -9.40 12.59
N ALA A 128 -4.50 -9.37 12.17
CA ALA A 128 -5.34 -10.58 12.02
C ALA A 128 -5.12 -11.29 10.66
N VAL A 129 -3.95 -11.09 10.04
CA VAL A 129 -3.57 -11.66 8.75
C VAL A 129 -2.67 -12.87 8.95
N GLU A 130 -3.07 -14.05 8.47
CA GLU A 130 -2.22 -15.23 8.48
C GLU A 130 -1.04 -15.06 7.52
N THR A 131 0.16 -15.43 7.96
CA THR A 131 1.36 -15.48 7.13
C THR A 131 2.03 -16.83 7.29
N ARG A 132 1.88 -17.72 6.32
CA ARG A 132 2.42 -19.07 6.37
C ARG A 132 2.62 -19.70 4.99
N THR A 133 3.35 -20.82 4.95
CA THR A 133 3.49 -21.63 3.76
C THR A 133 2.14 -22.16 3.29
N LEU A 134 1.93 -22.19 1.97
CA LEU A 134 0.79 -22.86 1.36
C LEU A 134 0.90 -24.38 1.57
N GLU A 135 -0.10 -25.00 2.16
CA GLU A 135 -0.18 -26.45 2.32
C GLU A 135 -0.95 -27.11 1.16
N CYS A 136 -2.06 -26.50 0.75
CA CYS A 136 -2.85 -26.96 -0.40
C CYS A 136 -3.68 -25.79 -0.97
N PHE A 137 -4.00 -25.91 -2.25
CA PHE A 137 -4.93 -25.02 -2.94
C PHE A 137 -5.74 -25.86 -3.93
N TYR A 138 -7.06 -25.71 -3.85
CA TYR A 138 -8.00 -26.30 -4.80
C TYR A 138 -8.76 -25.18 -5.50
N PRO A 139 -8.73 -25.12 -6.85
CA PRO A 139 -9.54 -24.17 -7.59
C PRO A 139 -11.03 -24.32 -7.23
N ALA A 140 -11.71 -23.20 -7.06
CA ALA A 140 -13.14 -23.20 -6.90
C ALA A 140 -13.83 -23.54 -8.23
N GLU A 141 -15.11 -23.85 -8.15
CA GLU A 141 -15.96 -24.21 -9.29
C GLU A 141 -15.96 -23.12 -10.38
N ASP A 142 -16.15 -23.50 -11.64
CA ASP A 142 -16.05 -22.59 -12.79
C ASP A 142 -16.93 -21.33 -12.68
N TYR A 143 -18.09 -21.46 -12.05
CA TYR A 143 -19.00 -20.31 -11.87
C TYR A 143 -18.49 -19.25 -10.88
N HIS A 144 -17.46 -19.57 -10.10
CA HIS A 144 -16.78 -18.60 -9.23
C HIS A 144 -15.65 -17.86 -9.92
N GLN A 145 -15.06 -18.43 -10.97
CA GLN A 145 -13.95 -17.83 -11.70
C GLN A 145 -14.44 -16.59 -12.46
N ASP A 146 -13.68 -15.49 -12.39
CA ASP A 146 -14.01 -14.25 -13.08
C ASP A 146 -15.42 -13.69 -12.76
N TYR A 147 -15.94 -13.99 -11.55
CA TYR A 147 -17.34 -13.74 -11.23
C TYR A 147 -17.77 -12.29 -11.46
N LEU A 148 -17.01 -11.30 -10.98
CA LEU A 148 -17.36 -9.88 -11.13
C LEU A 148 -17.06 -9.32 -12.53
N ILE A 149 -16.29 -10.02 -13.36
CA ILE A 149 -16.16 -9.70 -14.78
C ILE A 149 -17.43 -10.11 -15.51
N ASN A 150 -17.93 -11.30 -15.22
CA ASN A 150 -19.14 -11.84 -15.83
C ASN A 150 -20.42 -11.24 -15.22
N ASN A 151 -20.36 -10.72 -14.00
CA ASN A 151 -21.47 -10.14 -13.24
C ASN A 151 -21.06 -8.79 -12.63
N PRO A 152 -20.95 -7.69 -13.43
CA PRO A 152 -20.45 -6.40 -12.95
C PRO A 152 -21.25 -5.76 -11.81
N GLU A 153 -22.55 -6.10 -11.70
CA GLU A 153 -23.46 -5.67 -10.62
C GLU A 153 -23.46 -6.66 -9.43
N GLY A 154 -22.59 -7.66 -9.46
CA GLY A 154 -22.49 -8.69 -8.41
C GLY A 154 -21.99 -8.11 -7.09
N TYR A 155 -22.20 -8.89 -6.02
CA TYR A 155 -21.75 -8.50 -4.68
C TYR A 155 -20.21 -8.37 -4.62
N CYS A 156 -19.76 -7.25 -4.05
CA CYS A 156 -18.35 -7.01 -3.73
C CYS A 156 -18.25 -6.38 -2.33
N HIS A 157 -17.43 -6.99 -1.45
CA HIS A 157 -17.18 -6.47 -0.11
C HIS A 157 -16.19 -5.31 -0.08
N ILE A 158 -15.39 -5.15 -1.15
CA ILE A 158 -14.40 -4.06 -1.26
C ILE A 158 -15.10 -2.76 -1.60
N SER A 159 -14.80 -1.70 -0.87
CA SER A 159 -15.43 -0.39 -1.00
C SER A 159 -15.26 0.20 -2.41
N LEU A 160 -16.21 1.02 -2.84
CA LEU A 160 -16.12 1.74 -4.12
C LEU A 160 -14.87 2.64 -4.17
N ALA A 161 -14.49 3.24 -3.06
CA ALA A 161 -13.29 4.05 -2.93
C ALA A 161 -12.03 3.22 -3.22
N THR A 162 -11.90 2.04 -2.60
CA THR A 162 -10.77 1.12 -2.83
C THR A 162 -10.71 0.60 -4.27
N GLN A 163 -11.87 0.26 -4.85
CA GLN A 163 -11.94 -0.14 -6.27
C GLN A 163 -11.54 1.00 -7.20
N HIS A 164 -11.93 2.25 -6.86
CA HIS A 164 -11.56 3.42 -7.63
C HIS A 164 -10.05 3.70 -7.55
N PHE A 165 -9.47 3.57 -6.35
CA PHE A 165 -8.02 3.64 -6.19
C PHE A 165 -7.31 2.64 -7.13
N ALA A 166 -7.70 1.36 -7.13
CA ALA A 166 -7.07 0.35 -7.97
C ALA A 166 -7.09 0.75 -9.47
N LYS A 167 -8.25 1.20 -9.96
CA LYS A 167 -8.41 1.69 -11.34
C LYS A 167 -7.53 2.91 -11.64
N THR A 168 -7.45 3.82 -10.69
CA THR A 168 -6.67 5.07 -10.81
C THR A 168 -5.17 4.77 -10.79
N PHE A 169 -4.72 3.93 -9.87
CA PHE A 169 -3.34 3.48 -9.77
C PHE A 169 -2.87 2.72 -11.02
N ALA A 170 -3.70 1.80 -11.54
CA ALA A 170 -3.40 1.07 -12.77
C ALA A 170 -3.28 2.00 -14.00
N LYS A 171 -4.10 3.03 -14.09
CA LYS A 171 -4.00 4.04 -15.16
C LYS A 171 -2.72 4.87 -15.02
N LEU A 172 -2.41 5.33 -13.81
CA LEU A 172 -1.17 6.07 -13.53
C LEU A 172 0.06 5.26 -13.95
N THR A 173 0.17 4.01 -13.51
CA THR A 173 1.32 3.14 -13.82
C THR A 173 1.45 2.89 -15.32
N LYS A 174 0.34 2.68 -16.01
CA LYS A 174 0.30 2.49 -17.47
C LYS A 174 0.75 3.75 -18.21
N GLU A 175 0.27 4.93 -17.82
CA GLU A 175 0.67 6.20 -18.44
C GLU A 175 2.16 6.47 -18.25
N LEU A 176 2.67 6.31 -17.03
CA LEU A 176 4.10 6.44 -16.72
C LEU A 176 4.97 5.45 -17.52
N SER A 177 4.48 4.24 -17.76
CA SER A 177 5.19 3.23 -18.54
C SER A 177 5.18 3.54 -20.04
N ALA A 178 4.07 4.03 -20.58
CA ALA A 178 3.94 4.42 -21.99
C ALA A 178 4.89 5.57 -22.36
N THR A 179 5.12 6.50 -21.43
CA THR A 179 6.03 7.64 -21.66
C THR A 179 7.50 7.23 -21.72
N LYS A 180 7.90 6.10 -21.13
CA LYS A 180 9.26 5.55 -21.22
C LYS A 180 9.62 5.05 -22.64
N GLY A 181 8.62 4.77 -23.49
CA GLY A 181 8.81 4.19 -24.84
C GLY A 181 8.94 5.19 -25.99
N HIS A 182 8.73 6.49 -25.80
CA HIS A 182 8.63 7.50 -26.87
C HIS A 182 9.89 8.38 -27.08
N GLY A 183 11.07 7.89 -26.76
CA GLY A 183 12.35 8.52 -27.17
C GLY A 183 12.83 9.74 -26.35
N ASN A 184 11.96 10.48 -25.67
CA ASN A 184 12.32 11.50 -24.70
C ASN A 184 11.78 11.12 -23.32
N PRO A 185 12.64 11.02 -22.29
CA PRO A 185 12.16 10.80 -20.93
C PRO A 185 11.28 11.99 -20.52
N ILE A 186 10.10 11.72 -19.95
CA ILE A 186 9.25 12.77 -19.40
C ILE A 186 10.00 13.53 -18.30
N THR A 187 9.79 14.83 -18.25
CA THR A 187 10.40 15.70 -17.25
C THR A 187 9.86 15.39 -15.84
N LYS A 188 10.60 15.81 -14.81
CA LYS A 188 10.15 15.72 -13.41
C LYS A 188 8.80 16.43 -13.24
N GLU A 189 8.64 17.62 -13.81
CA GLU A 189 7.42 18.41 -13.76
C GLU A 189 6.22 17.71 -14.43
N GLU A 190 6.42 17.07 -15.59
CA GLU A 190 5.36 16.27 -16.23
C GLU A 190 4.92 15.08 -15.38
N ARG A 191 5.87 14.40 -14.70
CA ARG A 191 5.52 13.32 -13.77
C ARG A 191 4.65 13.82 -12.63
N TYR A 192 4.99 14.96 -12.04
CA TYR A 192 4.18 15.58 -11.00
C TYR A 192 2.80 16.00 -11.49
N ARG A 193 2.70 16.57 -12.70
CA ARG A 193 1.43 16.97 -13.30
C ARG A 193 0.50 15.76 -13.47
N ILE A 194 1.03 14.64 -14.02
CA ILE A 194 0.29 13.39 -14.16
C ILE A 194 -0.13 12.87 -12.77
N LEU A 195 0.79 12.81 -11.83
CA LEU A 195 0.52 12.34 -10.47
C LEU A 195 -0.58 13.15 -9.80
N LEU A 196 -0.50 14.50 -9.83
CA LEU A 196 -1.50 15.38 -9.22
C LEU A 196 -2.88 15.20 -9.83
N GLU A 197 -2.96 15.00 -11.17
CA GLU A 197 -4.23 14.73 -11.85
C GLU A 197 -4.89 13.45 -11.33
N TYR A 198 -4.12 12.38 -11.15
CA TYR A 198 -4.65 11.11 -10.63
C TYR A 198 -5.00 11.19 -9.13
N ILE A 199 -4.18 11.85 -8.30
CA ILE A 199 -4.50 12.07 -6.88
C ILE A 199 -5.79 12.89 -6.73
N SER A 200 -5.98 13.92 -7.55
CA SER A 200 -7.19 14.76 -7.52
C SER A 200 -8.48 13.99 -7.86
N GLN A 201 -8.37 12.87 -8.59
CA GLN A 201 -9.52 12.01 -8.86
C GLN A 201 -9.92 11.20 -7.61
N LEU A 202 -8.95 10.85 -6.75
CA LEU A 202 -9.22 10.12 -5.52
C LEU A 202 -9.95 10.99 -4.49
N SER A 203 -9.66 12.29 -4.39
CA SER A 203 -10.28 13.20 -3.44
C SER A 203 -11.81 13.35 -3.58
N LYS A 204 -12.38 12.83 -4.68
CA LYS A 204 -13.84 12.85 -4.93
C LYS A 204 -14.63 11.79 -4.16
N TYR A 205 -13.94 10.87 -3.50
CA TYR A 205 -14.56 9.78 -2.76
C TYR A 205 -14.38 9.98 -1.26
N ASP A 206 -15.31 9.45 -0.49
CA ASP A 206 -15.19 9.45 0.97
C ASP A 206 -14.17 8.38 1.39
N TYR A 207 -13.00 8.85 1.78
CA TYR A 207 -11.87 8.05 2.24
C TYR A 207 -11.60 8.31 3.72
N SER A 208 -11.20 7.27 4.46
CA SER A 208 -10.52 7.51 5.72
C SER A 208 -9.21 8.27 5.47
N LEU A 209 -8.77 9.10 6.43
CA LEU A 209 -7.48 9.79 6.31
C LEU A 209 -6.34 8.78 6.08
N ARG A 210 -6.34 7.65 6.82
CA ARG A 210 -5.34 6.59 6.66
C ARG A 210 -5.30 6.05 5.22
N ASP A 211 -6.46 5.76 4.63
CA ASP A 211 -6.54 5.27 3.25
C ASP A 211 -5.99 6.30 2.26
N LYS A 212 -6.36 7.56 2.44
CA LYS A 212 -5.89 8.67 1.60
C LYS A 212 -4.36 8.79 1.66
N LEU A 213 -3.78 8.78 2.86
CA LEU A 213 -2.33 8.84 3.04
C LEU A 213 -1.62 7.61 2.45
N THR A 214 -2.22 6.42 2.61
CA THR A 214 -1.71 5.19 2.00
C THR A 214 -1.67 5.30 0.48
N ASP A 215 -2.77 5.72 -0.14
CA ASP A 215 -2.90 5.85 -1.59
C ASP A 215 -1.91 6.87 -2.15
N ILE A 216 -1.78 8.03 -1.51
CA ILE A 216 -0.85 9.09 -1.93
C ILE A 216 0.60 8.62 -1.80
N SER A 217 0.99 7.99 -0.68
CA SER A 217 2.36 7.48 -0.52
C SER A 217 2.72 6.43 -1.55
N LEU A 218 1.79 5.49 -1.86
CA LEU A 218 1.96 4.49 -2.93
C LEU A 218 2.14 5.16 -4.30
N MET A 219 1.32 6.15 -4.63
CA MET A 219 1.36 6.82 -5.93
C MET A 219 2.63 7.65 -6.11
N ILE A 220 3.08 8.39 -5.09
CA ILE A 220 4.36 9.14 -5.12
C ILE A 220 5.53 8.16 -5.30
N HIS A 221 5.58 7.13 -4.47
CA HIS A 221 6.66 6.12 -4.52
C HIS A 221 6.71 5.43 -5.89
N GLN A 222 5.57 5.01 -6.43
CA GLN A 222 5.47 4.39 -7.77
C GLN A 222 5.89 5.34 -8.89
N THR A 223 5.62 6.63 -8.77
CA THR A 223 5.92 7.63 -9.79
C THR A 223 7.43 7.93 -9.87
N PHE A 224 8.10 8.06 -8.73
CA PHE A 224 9.47 8.55 -8.66
C PHE A 224 10.49 7.50 -8.25
N GLY A 225 10.08 6.45 -7.52
CA GLY A 225 10.98 5.42 -6.99
C GLY A 225 11.91 5.94 -5.91
N PHE A 226 11.44 6.85 -5.08
CA PHE A 226 12.20 7.34 -3.94
C PHE A 226 12.49 6.22 -2.95
N TRP A 227 13.59 6.33 -2.19
CA TRP A 227 13.98 5.33 -1.20
C TRP A 227 12.92 5.13 -0.12
N TRP A 228 12.41 6.25 0.42
CA TRP A 228 11.33 6.25 1.39
C TRP A 228 10.33 7.35 1.06
N THR A 229 9.06 7.10 1.31
CA THR A 229 7.97 8.06 1.11
C THR A 229 6.86 7.76 2.11
N GLY A 230 6.58 8.67 3.01
CA GLY A 230 5.57 8.39 4.02
C GLY A 230 5.10 9.61 4.78
N PHE A 231 4.22 9.37 5.72
CA PHE A 231 3.60 10.38 6.55
C PHE A 231 3.89 10.16 8.01
N TYR A 232 4.10 11.25 8.71
CA TYR A 232 4.05 11.29 10.16
C TYR A 232 2.90 12.18 10.60
N LEU A 233 2.12 11.75 11.61
CA LEU A 233 0.95 12.48 12.11
C LEU A 233 1.23 13.02 13.51
N VAL A 234 0.77 14.23 13.78
CA VAL A 234 0.92 14.86 15.08
C VAL A 234 0.07 14.14 16.14
N SER A 235 0.71 13.74 17.24
CA SER A 235 0.06 13.18 18.40
C SER A 235 0.72 13.72 19.69
N GLY A 236 0.10 14.71 20.32
CA GLY A 236 0.68 15.44 21.43
C GLY A 236 1.99 16.15 21.03
N ASN A 237 3.10 15.82 21.69
CA ASN A 237 4.41 16.42 21.42
C ASN A 237 5.28 15.60 20.44
N HIS A 238 4.70 14.66 19.69
CA HIS A 238 5.41 13.78 18.79
C HIS A 238 4.72 13.69 17.44
N LEU A 239 5.51 13.47 16.43
CA LEU A 239 5.08 12.90 15.16
C LEU A 239 5.12 11.38 15.30
N ILE A 240 4.03 10.72 14.96
CA ILE A 240 3.89 9.26 14.98
C ILE A 240 3.86 8.75 13.54
N LEU A 241 4.57 7.65 13.29
CA LEU A 241 4.64 7.03 11.98
C LEU A 241 3.24 6.66 11.47
N GLY A 242 2.89 7.19 10.33
CA GLY A 242 1.67 6.89 9.56
C GLY A 242 1.96 5.94 8.38
N PRO A 243 1.10 5.92 7.35
CA PRO A 243 1.34 5.12 6.14
C PRO A 243 2.60 5.55 5.39
N TYR A 244 3.39 4.57 4.91
CA TYR A 244 4.63 4.81 4.18
C TYR A 244 4.98 3.68 3.20
N GLN A 245 5.97 3.95 2.34
CA GLN A 245 6.61 3.05 1.41
C GLN A 245 8.12 3.09 1.62
N GLY A 246 8.75 1.93 1.74
CA GLY A 246 10.18 1.79 2.04
C GLY A 246 10.43 0.97 3.30
N PRO A 247 11.67 0.88 3.78
CA PRO A 247 12.01 0.13 4.99
C PRO A 247 11.44 0.78 6.25
N LEU A 248 11.38 0.01 7.35
CA LEU A 248 10.92 0.49 8.65
C LEU A 248 11.74 1.71 9.09
N ALA A 249 11.02 2.77 9.47
CA ALA A 249 11.59 4.04 9.92
C ALA A 249 11.35 4.28 11.42
N CYS A 250 11.73 5.47 11.93
CA CYS A 250 11.52 5.87 13.31
C CYS A 250 10.02 5.91 13.63
N LEU A 251 9.59 5.23 14.70
CA LEU A 251 8.18 5.19 15.09
C LEU A 251 7.68 6.52 15.65
N ARG A 252 8.58 7.33 16.23
CA ARG A 252 8.26 8.61 16.87
C ARG A 252 9.37 9.63 16.70
N ILE A 253 9.00 10.87 16.41
CA ILE A 253 9.90 12.01 16.25
C ILE A 253 9.38 13.15 17.13
N GLY A 254 10.24 13.75 17.95
CA GLY A 254 9.87 14.86 18.84
C GLY A 254 9.72 16.20 18.10
N TYR A 255 8.91 17.12 18.65
CA TYR A 255 8.76 18.48 18.12
C TYR A 255 10.12 19.20 18.01
N GLY A 256 10.40 19.77 16.85
CA GLY A 256 11.67 20.47 16.57
C GLY A 256 12.90 19.54 16.49
N ARG A 257 12.72 18.21 16.36
CA ARG A 257 13.82 17.24 16.27
C ARG A 257 13.94 16.66 14.86
N GLY A 258 15.17 16.56 14.37
CA GLY A 258 15.44 16.13 12.99
C GLY A 258 14.78 17.04 11.95
N VAL A 259 14.72 16.59 10.69
CA VAL A 259 14.11 17.38 9.60
C VAL A 259 12.58 17.43 9.76
N CYS A 260 11.93 16.29 9.96
CA CYS A 260 10.50 16.18 10.17
C CYS A 260 9.99 17.05 11.33
N GLY A 261 10.62 16.94 12.52
CA GLY A 261 10.23 17.75 13.68
C GLY A 261 10.52 19.24 13.50
N SER A 262 11.55 19.60 12.72
CA SER A 262 11.87 20.97 12.36
C SER A 262 10.86 21.55 11.36
N ALA A 263 10.44 20.78 10.34
CA ALA A 263 9.39 21.20 9.40
C ALA A 263 8.07 21.44 10.12
N TRP A 264 7.71 20.58 11.08
CA TRP A 264 6.54 20.77 11.93
C TRP A 264 6.64 22.06 12.77
N LYS A 265 7.79 22.32 13.40
CA LYS A 265 8.00 23.50 14.26
C LYS A 265 8.01 24.80 13.47
N ASP A 266 8.68 24.79 12.32
CA ASP A 266 8.87 25.98 11.48
C ASP A 266 7.71 26.21 10.51
N GLU A 267 6.76 25.26 10.45
CA GLU A 267 5.54 25.27 9.62
C GLU A 267 5.82 25.56 8.13
N ARG A 268 6.93 25.02 7.63
CA ARG A 268 7.37 25.21 6.24
C ARG A 268 8.06 23.98 5.67
N THR A 269 8.02 23.88 4.36
CA THR A 269 8.80 22.88 3.61
C THR A 269 10.30 23.02 3.88
N ILE A 270 10.96 21.92 4.16
CA ILE A 270 12.41 21.84 4.33
C ILE A 270 12.99 20.90 3.28
N VAL A 271 13.93 21.42 2.49
CA VAL A 271 14.71 20.64 1.50
C VAL A 271 16.14 20.50 2.04
N VAL A 272 16.60 19.26 2.21
CA VAL A 272 17.92 18.93 2.74
C VAL A 272 18.74 18.23 1.65
N PRO A 273 19.71 18.91 1.04
CA PRO A 273 20.55 18.32 0.00
C PRO A 273 21.50 17.22 0.52
N ASP A 274 21.95 17.34 1.77
CA ASP A 274 22.78 16.36 2.47
C ASP A 274 22.31 16.26 3.92
N VAL A 275 21.75 15.11 4.29
CA VAL A 275 21.21 14.87 5.64
C VAL A 275 22.30 14.89 6.72
N GLU A 276 23.56 14.59 6.37
CA GLU A 276 24.68 14.63 7.31
C GLU A 276 25.05 16.07 7.70
N GLU A 277 24.74 17.05 6.86
CA GLU A 277 24.97 18.47 7.13
C GLU A 277 23.79 19.13 7.88
N PHE A 278 22.66 18.45 8.06
CA PHE A 278 21.51 19.03 8.76
C PHE A 278 21.69 18.98 10.28
N PRO A 279 21.66 20.13 10.98
CA PRO A 279 21.88 20.19 12.43
C PRO A 279 20.85 19.38 13.21
N GLY A 280 21.31 18.34 13.94
CA GLY A 280 20.42 17.49 14.75
C GLY A 280 19.62 16.49 13.95
N HIS A 281 20.05 16.16 12.73
CA HIS A 281 19.48 15.08 11.93
C HIS A 281 19.33 13.79 12.76
N ILE A 282 18.20 13.10 12.58
CA ILE A 282 17.92 11.79 13.20
C ILE A 282 18.04 10.76 12.07
N ALA A 283 19.12 9.98 12.07
CA ALA A 283 19.33 8.93 11.09
C ALA A 283 18.34 7.76 11.35
N CYS A 284 17.17 7.79 10.71
CA CYS A 284 16.24 6.66 10.71
C CYS A 284 16.71 5.54 9.76
N SER A 285 17.53 5.88 8.75
CA SER A 285 18.21 4.95 7.84
C SER A 285 19.61 5.48 7.52
N SER A 286 20.60 4.58 7.40
CA SER A 286 21.95 4.92 6.92
C SER A 286 22.01 5.19 5.42
N GLU A 287 20.98 4.78 4.69
CA GLU A 287 20.93 4.90 3.22
C GLU A 287 20.36 6.24 2.76
N SER A 288 19.64 6.96 3.62
CA SER A 288 19.14 8.30 3.30
C SER A 288 20.28 9.29 3.15
N LYS A 289 20.33 10.01 2.02
CA LYS A 289 21.36 11.00 1.70
C LYS A 289 20.78 12.41 1.52
N SER A 290 19.57 12.54 1.00
CA SER A 290 18.84 13.80 0.92
C SER A 290 17.38 13.59 1.29
N GLU A 291 16.74 14.62 1.81
CA GLU A 291 15.40 14.56 2.38
C GLU A 291 14.59 15.80 2.00
N ILE A 292 13.28 15.63 1.81
CA ILE A 292 12.34 16.74 1.70
C ILE A 292 11.15 16.46 2.62
N VAL A 293 10.78 17.44 3.44
CA VAL A 293 9.65 17.35 4.36
C VAL A 293 8.69 18.49 4.13
N ILE A 294 7.40 18.15 3.95
CA ILE A 294 6.32 19.10 3.70
C ILE A 294 5.30 19.02 4.85
N PRO A 295 5.00 20.11 5.59
CA PRO A 295 3.94 20.12 6.60
C PRO A 295 2.56 19.91 5.98
N LEU A 296 1.70 19.16 6.67
CA LEU A 296 0.28 19.00 6.40
C LEU A 296 -0.50 19.94 7.29
N HIS A 297 -1.32 20.80 6.71
CA HIS A 297 -2.12 21.76 7.44
C HIS A 297 -3.61 21.39 7.46
N SER A 298 -4.25 21.60 8.59
CA SER A 298 -5.71 21.59 8.76
C SER A 298 -6.09 22.74 9.67
N ASP A 299 -7.00 23.62 9.23
CA ASP A 299 -7.47 24.78 10.02
C ASP A 299 -6.33 25.62 10.62
N ASP A 300 -5.32 25.95 9.81
CA ASP A 300 -4.12 26.72 10.21
C ASP A 300 -3.17 26.02 11.20
N GLU A 301 -3.39 24.75 11.53
CA GLU A 301 -2.48 23.96 12.38
C GLU A 301 -1.76 22.87 11.56
N VAL A 302 -0.51 22.58 11.90
CA VAL A 302 0.21 21.44 11.34
C VAL A 302 -0.29 20.16 12.01
N VAL A 303 -0.91 19.26 11.23
CA VAL A 303 -1.46 17.98 11.69
C VAL A 303 -0.57 16.78 11.36
N GLY A 304 0.49 17.00 10.60
CA GLY A 304 1.44 15.97 10.20
C GLY A 304 2.49 16.51 9.24
N VAL A 305 3.30 15.62 8.70
CA VAL A 305 4.26 15.92 7.64
C VAL A 305 4.26 14.81 6.60
N LEU A 306 4.48 15.17 5.33
CA LEU A 306 4.92 14.25 4.28
C LEU A 306 6.45 14.29 4.28
N ASP A 307 7.07 13.14 4.41
CA ASP A 307 8.50 12.95 4.46
C ASP A 307 8.94 12.06 3.29
N ILE A 308 10.00 12.45 2.57
CA ILE A 308 10.54 11.71 1.42
C ILE A 308 12.05 11.74 1.46
N ASP A 309 12.65 10.52 1.45
CA ASP A 309 14.09 10.32 1.44
C ASP A 309 14.60 9.76 0.11
N SER A 310 15.84 10.07 -0.18
CA SER A 310 16.58 9.53 -1.32
C SER A 310 17.97 9.05 -0.93
N GLU A 311 18.42 7.95 -1.55
CA GLU A 311 19.80 7.41 -1.45
C GLU A 311 20.85 8.29 -2.16
N LYS A 312 20.42 9.35 -2.83
CA LYS A 312 21.28 10.26 -3.58
C LYS A 312 21.30 11.63 -2.94
N LEU A 313 22.46 12.27 -2.95
CA LEU A 313 22.58 13.67 -2.56
C LEU A 313 21.80 14.58 -3.51
N ALA A 314 21.27 15.68 -2.98
CA ALA A 314 20.62 16.75 -3.73
C ALA A 314 19.55 16.27 -4.74
N THR A 315 18.76 15.26 -4.37
CA THR A 315 17.68 14.72 -5.21
C THR A 315 16.55 15.72 -5.37
N PHE A 316 16.24 16.45 -4.31
CA PHE A 316 15.09 17.34 -4.23
C PHE A 316 15.47 18.78 -4.53
N ASP A 317 14.61 19.46 -5.29
CA ASP A 317 14.77 20.85 -5.69
C ASP A 317 13.47 21.65 -5.50
N HIS A 318 13.42 22.90 -5.96
CA HIS A 318 12.24 23.74 -5.88
C HIS A 318 11.02 23.17 -6.61
N THR A 319 11.23 22.38 -7.68
CA THR A 319 10.13 21.74 -8.40
C THR A 319 9.45 20.70 -7.50
N ASP A 320 10.24 19.89 -6.77
CA ASP A 320 9.70 18.91 -5.83
C ASP A 320 8.88 19.61 -4.73
N ALA A 321 9.45 20.66 -4.11
CA ALA A 321 8.76 21.41 -3.06
C ALA A 321 7.40 21.96 -3.57
N LEU A 322 7.40 22.64 -4.71
CA LEU A 322 6.20 23.25 -5.29
C LEU A 322 5.08 22.22 -5.57
N TRP A 323 5.42 21.08 -6.14
CA TRP A 323 4.42 20.09 -6.52
C TRP A 323 3.97 19.24 -5.33
N LEU A 324 4.85 18.91 -4.40
CA LEU A 324 4.50 18.17 -3.19
C LEU A 324 3.61 19.00 -2.25
N GLU A 325 3.84 20.33 -2.15
CA GLU A 325 2.94 21.25 -1.44
C GLU A 325 1.52 21.21 -2.05
N ARG A 326 1.38 21.25 -3.38
CA ARG A 326 0.07 21.12 -4.05
C ARG A 326 -0.59 19.76 -3.81
N ILE A 327 0.19 18.70 -3.68
CA ILE A 327 -0.33 17.36 -3.37
C ILE A 327 -0.87 17.34 -1.93
N THR A 328 -0.14 17.93 -0.98
CA THR A 328 -0.57 17.98 0.43
C THR A 328 -1.83 18.83 0.63
N GLU A 329 -2.10 19.84 -0.20
CA GLU A 329 -3.35 20.61 -0.20
C GLU A 329 -4.60 19.76 -0.55
N LEU A 330 -4.44 18.57 -1.13
CA LEU A 330 -5.53 17.64 -1.44
C LEU A 330 -5.86 16.68 -0.30
N ILE A 331 -5.09 16.69 0.79
CA ILE A 331 -5.26 15.81 1.95
C ILE A 331 -6.26 16.39 2.92
#